data_4b4c7d9e3166d13ab8759a7e9ca1d192
#
_entry.id   4b4c7d9e3166d13ab8759a7e9ca1d192
#
_cell.length_a   1.000
_cell.length_b   1.000
_cell.length_c   1.000
_cell.angle_alpha   90.00
_cell.angle_beta   90.00
_cell.angle_gamma   90.00
#
_symmetry.space_group_name_H-M   'P 1'
#
loop_
_entity.id
_entity.type
_entity.pdbx_description
1 polymer ?
#
loop_
_entity_poly.entity_id
_entity_poly.type
_entity_poly.pdbx_seq_one_letter_code
_entity_poly.pdbx_strand_id
1 'polypeptide(L)'
;SACGGAETPEPEDAAEEVMEEEEAEEEEAEEEMAPYQPTIVEAESCDYGGKVKSVEAVDEFTVVFDLCKPDPAFLAKMAFNVFAVQPSEWIAETGGAGEILEQPIGTGAYQLEAWNRGDSIVFSKFEDYWGDPAFADTLVFRWTTESAARLLELQSGTVDYITNITEEDIAVVEEDPDLEVVPLPAPNILYIAMTNTFEPFDQLDVRTAIALGVDR
;
A
#
# COMPACT_ATOMS: atom_id res chain seq x y z
N SER A 1 -34.22 -15.02 -61.21
CA SER A 1 -34.79 -14.81 -59.91
C SER A 1 -34.72 -16.10 -59.08
N ALA A 2 -33.85 -16.22 -58.18
CA ALA A 2 -33.83 -17.25 -57.16
C ALA A 2 -33.61 -16.56 -55.81
N CYS A 3 -34.63 -16.52 -54.96
CA CYS A 3 -34.55 -16.17 -53.56
C CYS A 3 -34.03 -17.39 -52.80
N GLY A 4 -32.85 -17.31 -52.26
CA GLY A 4 -32.37 -18.25 -51.25
C GLY A 4 -32.92 -17.79 -49.90
N GLY A 5 -33.82 -18.58 -49.29
CA GLY A 5 -34.24 -18.40 -47.92
C GLY A 5 -33.11 -18.83 -46.97
N ALA A 6 -32.73 -17.98 -46.09
CA ALA A 6 -31.93 -18.35 -44.93
C ALA A 6 -32.88 -19.03 -43.93
N GLU A 7 -32.64 -20.27 -43.58
CA GLU A 7 -33.28 -20.95 -42.47
C GLU A 7 -32.78 -20.34 -41.16
N THR A 8 -33.68 -19.84 -40.37
CA THR A 8 -33.43 -19.46 -38.98
C THR A 8 -33.38 -20.76 -38.18
N PRO A 9 -32.34 -21.00 -37.34
CA PRO A 9 -32.29 -22.17 -36.50
C PRO A 9 -33.49 -22.21 -35.54
N GLU A 10 -34.00 -23.37 -35.24
CA GLU A 10 -35.11 -23.57 -34.30
C GLU A 10 -34.60 -23.27 -32.87
N PRO A 11 -35.46 -22.79 -31.95
CA PRO A 11 -35.06 -22.37 -30.61
C PRO A 11 -34.52 -23.53 -29.74
N GLU A 12 -34.67 -24.77 -30.12
CA GLU A 12 -34.08 -25.94 -29.43
C GLU A 12 -32.59 -26.10 -29.73
N ASP A 13 -32.13 -25.87 -30.97
CA ASP A 13 -30.71 -25.96 -31.36
C ASP A 13 -29.88 -24.84 -30.71
N ALA A 14 -30.46 -23.65 -30.53
CA ALA A 14 -29.78 -22.54 -29.88
C ALA A 14 -29.61 -22.73 -28.33
N ALA A 15 -30.49 -23.53 -27.73
CA ALA A 15 -30.39 -23.85 -26.29
C ALA A 15 -29.36 -24.96 -26.02
N GLU A 16 -29.18 -25.90 -26.97
CA GLU A 16 -28.15 -26.93 -26.86
C GLU A 16 -26.73 -26.34 -27.07
N GLU A 17 -26.53 -25.42 -28.02
CA GLU A 17 -25.23 -24.75 -28.21
C GLU A 17 -24.81 -23.90 -26.98
N VAL A 18 -25.77 -23.20 -26.35
CA VAL A 18 -25.47 -22.40 -25.13
C VAL A 18 -25.13 -23.29 -23.92
N MET A 19 -25.77 -24.46 -23.81
CA MET A 19 -25.46 -25.39 -22.70
C MET A 19 -24.12 -26.12 -22.93
N GLU A 20 -23.75 -26.42 -24.19
CA GLU A 20 -22.45 -27.00 -24.52
C GLU A 20 -21.30 -25.97 -24.30
N GLU A 21 -21.54 -24.66 -24.57
CA GLU A 21 -20.54 -23.61 -24.25
C GLU A 21 -20.41 -23.37 -22.75
N GLU A 22 -21.49 -23.38 -21.95
CA GLU A 22 -21.44 -23.27 -20.50
C GLU A 22 -20.76 -24.50 -19.83
N GLU A 23 -21.03 -25.72 -20.31
CA GLU A 23 -20.35 -26.94 -19.83
C GLU A 23 -18.87 -26.97 -20.25
N ALA A 24 -18.49 -26.42 -21.40
CA ALA A 24 -17.10 -26.32 -21.82
C ALA A 24 -16.32 -25.23 -21.04
N GLU A 25 -16.97 -24.13 -20.67
CA GLU A 25 -16.34 -23.09 -19.77
C GLU A 25 -16.21 -23.59 -18.32
N GLU A 26 -17.14 -24.44 -17.81
CA GLU A 26 -17.00 -25.07 -16.50
C GLU A 26 -15.92 -26.19 -16.50
N GLU A 27 -15.73 -26.94 -17.63
CA GLU A 27 -14.63 -27.92 -17.72
C GLU A 27 -13.25 -27.27 -17.87
N GLU A 28 -13.11 -26.09 -18.49
CA GLU A 28 -11.84 -25.33 -18.52
C GLU A 28 -11.49 -24.70 -17.17
N ALA A 29 -12.48 -24.47 -16.28
CA ALA A 29 -12.25 -23.94 -14.94
C ALA A 29 -11.78 -24.99 -13.92
N GLU A 30 -11.89 -26.29 -14.22
CA GLU A 30 -11.27 -27.39 -13.48
C GLU A 30 -9.88 -27.76 -14.05
N GLU A 31 -9.03 -26.83 -14.43
CA GLU A 31 -7.61 -27.08 -14.46
C GLU A 31 -7.18 -27.52 -13.06
N GLU A 32 -6.87 -28.80 -12.93
CA GLU A 32 -6.40 -29.48 -11.74
C GLU A 32 -5.22 -28.69 -11.15
N MET A 33 -5.52 -27.69 -10.29
CA MET A 33 -4.48 -26.93 -9.60
C MET A 33 -3.60 -27.95 -8.88
N ALA A 34 -2.34 -27.98 -9.27
CA ALA A 34 -1.36 -28.86 -8.63
C ALA A 34 -1.46 -28.67 -7.12
N PRO A 35 -1.44 -29.75 -6.32
CA PRO A 35 -1.60 -29.63 -4.87
C PRO A 35 -0.58 -28.66 -4.30
N TYR A 36 -1.06 -27.73 -3.49
CA TYR A 36 -0.23 -26.72 -2.84
C TYR A 36 1.01 -27.36 -2.19
N GLN A 37 2.17 -26.77 -2.44
CA GLN A 37 3.43 -27.21 -1.84
C GLN A 37 3.80 -26.25 -0.72
N PRO A 38 3.78 -26.68 0.55
CA PRO A 38 4.23 -25.85 1.66
C PRO A 38 5.65 -25.33 1.45
N THR A 39 5.86 -24.07 1.69
CA THR A 39 7.18 -23.43 1.57
C THR A 39 7.58 -22.80 2.88
N ILE A 40 8.81 -23.05 3.31
CA ILE A 40 9.36 -22.49 4.54
C ILE A 40 10.68 -21.76 4.26
N VAL A 41 10.83 -20.60 4.88
CA VAL A 41 12.10 -19.89 4.99
C VAL A 41 12.46 -19.81 6.46
N GLU A 42 13.61 -20.34 6.83
CA GLU A 42 14.05 -20.45 8.23
C GLU A 42 15.47 -19.89 8.40
N ALA A 43 15.68 -19.15 9.49
CA ALA A 43 17.00 -18.71 9.90
C ALA A 43 17.77 -19.87 10.56
N GLU A 44 19.07 -19.97 10.29
CA GLU A 44 19.93 -21.01 10.88
C GLU A 44 19.90 -21.01 12.41
N SER A 45 19.82 -19.85 13.03
CA SER A 45 19.65 -19.67 14.47
C SER A 45 19.02 -18.32 14.78
N CYS A 46 18.56 -18.12 16.02
CA CYS A 46 18.07 -16.84 16.51
C CYS A 46 19.18 -15.82 16.87
N ASP A 47 20.43 -16.14 16.62
CA ASP A 47 21.57 -15.27 16.92
C ASP A 47 21.90 -14.29 15.77
N TYR A 48 21.17 -14.37 14.66
CA TYR A 48 21.36 -13.49 13.49
C TYR A 48 20.96 -12.01 13.73
N GLY A 49 20.44 -11.69 14.92
CA GLY A 49 20.04 -10.35 15.32
C GLY A 49 18.61 -9.95 14.94
N GLY A 50 17.90 -10.76 14.15
CA GLY A 50 16.48 -10.59 13.84
C GLY A 50 15.55 -11.21 14.87
N LYS A 51 14.25 -11.14 14.62
CA LYS A 51 13.22 -11.61 15.54
C LYS A 51 12.39 -12.77 15.01
N VAL A 52 12.38 -13.00 13.71
CA VAL A 52 11.63 -14.06 13.05
C VAL A 52 12.55 -15.25 12.89
N LYS A 53 12.14 -16.42 13.41
CA LYS A 53 12.86 -17.67 13.26
C LYS A 53 12.53 -18.32 11.93
N SER A 54 11.23 -18.41 11.59
CA SER A 54 10.77 -18.92 10.31
C SER A 54 9.50 -18.24 9.84
N VAL A 55 9.29 -18.27 8.54
CA VAL A 55 8.04 -17.94 7.86
C VAL A 55 7.67 -19.14 7.02
N GLU A 56 6.49 -19.71 7.24
CA GLU A 56 6.01 -20.89 6.55
C GLU A 56 4.64 -20.61 5.93
N ALA A 57 4.50 -20.81 4.64
CA ALA A 57 3.23 -20.90 3.95
C ALA A 57 2.76 -22.36 4.02
N VAL A 58 1.86 -22.65 4.96
CA VAL A 58 1.42 -24.03 5.25
C VAL A 58 0.34 -24.51 4.29
N ASP A 59 -0.47 -23.59 3.78
CA ASP A 59 -1.46 -23.78 2.74
C ASP A 59 -1.65 -22.50 1.92
N GLU A 60 -2.58 -22.49 0.97
CA GLU A 60 -2.83 -21.39 0.03
C GLU A 60 -3.18 -20.05 0.73
N PHE A 61 -3.74 -20.11 1.93
CA PHE A 61 -4.26 -18.93 2.64
C PHE A 61 -3.64 -18.74 4.02
N THR A 62 -2.72 -19.60 4.44
CA THR A 62 -2.17 -19.58 5.80
C THR A 62 -0.66 -19.41 5.81
N VAL A 63 -0.21 -18.32 6.41
CA VAL A 63 1.22 -18.05 6.66
C VAL A 63 1.47 -18.06 8.17
N VAL A 64 2.41 -18.87 8.62
CA VAL A 64 2.82 -19.02 10.02
C VAL A 64 4.17 -18.32 10.23
N PHE A 65 4.24 -17.45 11.22
CA PHE A 65 5.47 -16.81 11.67
C PHE A 65 5.90 -17.42 13.01
N ASP A 66 7.07 -18.06 13.05
CA ASP A 66 7.71 -18.48 14.30
C ASP A 66 8.73 -17.42 14.73
N LEU A 67 8.61 -16.95 15.96
CA LEU A 67 9.44 -15.86 16.47
C LEU A 67 10.51 -16.41 17.41
N CYS A 68 11.72 -15.86 17.36
CA CYS A 68 12.81 -16.19 18.28
C CYS A 68 12.47 -15.89 19.74
N LYS A 69 11.62 -14.89 19.97
CA LYS A 69 11.10 -14.50 21.29
C LYS A 69 9.69 -13.93 21.12
N PRO A 70 8.79 -14.08 22.11
CA PRO A 70 7.48 -13.45 22.08
C PRO A 70 7.58 -11.94 21.87
N ASP A 71 6.82 -11.41 20.92
CA ASP A 71 6.71 -9.97 20.65
C ASP A 71 5.23 -9.56 20.66
N PRO A 72 4.70 -8.99 21.75
CA PRO A 72 3.31 -8.58 21.84
C PRO A 72 2.90 -7.53 20.78
N ALA A 73 3.87 -6.79 20.24
CA ALA A 73 3.63 -5.78 19.22
C ALA A 73 3.79 -6.31 17.78
N PHE A 74 3.99 -7.62 17.58
CA PHE A 74 4.28 -8.19 16.27
C PHE A 74 3.21 -7.86 15.24
N LEU A 75 1.93 -8.06 15.55
CA LEU A 75 0.83 -7.76 14.63
C LEU A 75 0.76 -6.27 14.26
N ALA A 76 0.95 -5.38 15.23
CA ALA A 76 0.99 -3.95 14.96
C ALA A 76 2.16 -3.54 14.07
N LYS A 77 3.31 -4.23 14.18
CA LYS A 77 4.45 -4.03 13.28
C LYS A 77 4.17 -4.54 11.88
N MET A 78 3.53 -5.71 11.75
CA MET A 78 3.17 -6.27 10.44
C MET A 78 2.12 -5.43 9.70
N ALA A 79 1.28 -4.69 10.43
CA ALA A 79 0.34 -3.74 9.85
C ALA A 79 0.99 -2.46 9.31
N PHE A 80 2.29 -2.25 9.53
CA PHE A 80 2.99 -1.08 9.02
C PHE A 80 3.34 -1.27 7.54
N ASN A 81 3.21 -0.22 6.76
CA ASN A 81 3.30 -0.25 5.29
C ASN A 81 4.63 -0.76 4.71
N VAL A 82 5.72 -0.80 5.49
CA VAL A 82 7.01 -1.37 5.05
C VAL A 82 6.98 -2.90 4.89
N PHE A 83 5.95 -3.57 5.41
CA PHE A 83 5.76 -5.01 5.29
C PHE A 83 4.72 -5.36 4.21
N ALA A 84 4.56 -4.51 3.20
CA ALA A 84 3.72 -4.80 2.05
C ALA A 84 4.14 -6.10 1.36
N VAL A 85 3.14 -6.91 1.01
CA VAL A 85 3.35 -8.19 0.31
C VAL A 85 3.37 -7.94 -1.19
N GLN A 86 4.29 -8.57 -1.89
CA GLN A 86 4.42 -8.53 -3.35
C GLN A 86 4.27 -9.94 -3.91
N PRO A 87 3.80 -10.12 -5.16
CA PRO A 87 3.75 -11.42 -5.83
C PRO A 87 5.15 -12.05 -5.92
N SER A 88 5.23 -13.36 -5.64
CA SER A 88 6.50 -14.10 -5.64
C SER A 88 7.17 -14.10 -7.01
N GLU A 89 6.37 -14.19 -8.07
CA GLU A 89 6.80 -14.16 -9.47
C GLU A 89 7.47 -12.83 -9.79
N TRP A 90 6.86 -11.72 -9.35
CA TRP A 90 7.40 -10.37 -9.56
C TRP A 90 8.69 -10.15 -8.77
N ILE A 91 8.77 -10.65 -7.54
CA ILE A 91 10.01 -10.65 -6.75
C ILE A 91 11.11 -11.45 -7.46
N ALA A 92 10.78 -12.62 -8.02
CA ALA A 92 11.75 -13.46 -8.73
C ALA A 92 12.24 -12.81 -10.03
N GLU A 93 11.36 -12.16 -10.79
CA GLU A 93 11.68 -11.47 -12.05
C GLU A 93 12.57 -10.25 -11.82
N THR A 94 12.23 -9.42 -10.84
CA THR A 94 12.94 -8.16 -10.53
C THR A 94 14.13 -8.36 -9.60
N GLY A 95 14.31 -9.55 -9.03
CA GLY A 95 15.32 -9.81 -8.00
C GLY A 95 15.07 -9.07 -6.68
N GLY A 96 13.84 -8.61 -6.44
CA GLY A 96 13.46 -7.89 -5.22
C GLY A 96 14.03 -6.48 -5.13
N ALA A 97 14.39 -5.86 -6.25
CA ALA A 97 15.09 -4.57 -6.31
C ALA A 97 14.29 -3.52 -7.13
N GLY A 98 14.94 -2.47 -7.56
CA GLY A 98 14.47 -1.23 -8.18
C GLY A 98 13.13 -1.24 -8.92
N GLU A 99 12.86 -2.22 -9.75
CA GLU A 99 11.62 -2.30 -10.54
C GLU A 99 10.37 -2.49 -9.69
N ILE A 100 10.46 -3.16 -8.53
CA ILE A 100 9.35 -3.24 -7.57
C ILE A 100 8.92 -1.85 -7.08
N LEU A 101 9.86 -0.92 -6.96
CA LEU A 101 9.58 0.46 -6.55
C LEU A 101 8.94 1.29 -7.66
N GLU A 102 9.21 0.94 -8.92
CA GLU A 102 8.69 1.66 -10.08
C GLU A 102 7.35 1.12 -10.56
N GLN A 103 7.13 -0.18 -10.36
CA GLN A 103 5.90 -0.89 -10.74
C GLN A 103 5.47 -1.84 -9.60
N PRO A 104 5.04 -1.30 -8.44
CA PRO A 104 4.54 -2.12 -7.35
C PRO A 104 3.24 -2.80 -7.75
N ILE A 105 3.11 -4.08 -7.43
CA ILE A 105 1.86 -4.84 -7.58
C ILE A 105 1.25 -5.01 -6.19
N GLY A 106 0.13 -4.37 -5.94
CA GLY A 106 -0.55 -4.37 -4.65
C GLY A 106 -2.00 -4.80 -4.77
N THR A 107 -2.65 -4.95 -3.61
CA THR A 107 -4.06 -5.33 -3.47
C THR A 107 -4.93 -4.16 -3.00
N GLY A 108 -4.48 -2.93 -3.18
CA GLY A 108 -5.18 -1.71 -2.77
C GLY A 108 -6.23 -1.26 -3.77
N ALA A 109 -7.03 -0.25 -3.36
CA ALA A 109 -8.09 0.32 -4.19
C ALA A 109 -7.58 1.15 -5.39
N TYR A 110 -6.28 1.38 -5.47
CA TYR A 110 -5.63 2.12 -6.54
C TYR A 110 -4.38 1.39 -7.04
N GLN A 111 -4.11 1.54 -8.34
CA GLN A 111 -2.91 1.04 -9.02
C GLN A 111 -2.01 2.21 -9.40
N LEU A 112 -0.69 2.01 -9.34
CA LEU A 112 0.26 2.99 -9.81
C LEU A 112 0.19 3.14 -11.33
N GLU A 113 -0.13 4.34 -11.80
CA GLU A 113 -0.16 4.69 -13.23
C GLU A 113 1.15 5.35 -13.67
N ALA A 114 1.63 6.32 -12.89
CA ALA A 114 2.85 7.04 -13.20
C ALA A 114 3.57 7.57 -11.95
N TRP A 115 4.88 7.53 -11.96
CA TRP A 115 5.72 8.21 -10.98
C TRP A 115 6.62 9.23 -11.66
N ASN A 116 6.22 10.50 -11.60
CA ASN A 116 6.99 11.63 -12.10
C ASN A 116 7.98 12.08 -11.03
N ARG A 117 9.20 11.57 -11.07
CA ARG A 117 10.24 11.81 -10.05
C ARG A 117 10.45 13.30 -9.79
N GLY A 118 10.32 13.73 -8.55
CA GLY A 118 10.48 15.12 -8.13
C GLY A 118 9.23 15.98 -8.27
N ASP A 119 8.11 15.48 -8.79
CA ASP A 119 6.89 16.22 -9.03
C ASP A 119 5.64 15.53 -8.43
N SER A 120 5.29 14.34 -8.94
CA SER A 120 4.01 13.73 -8.61
C SER A 120 4.03 12.19 -8.72
N ILE A 121 3.06 11.56 -8.07
CA ILE A 121 2.68 10.16 -8.28
C ILE A 121 1.21 10.14 -8.65
N VAL A 122 0.87 9.43 -9.72
CA VAL A 122 -0.49 9.27 -10.25
C VAL A 122 -0.93 7.83 -10.07
N PHE A 123 -2.13 7.66 -9.55
CA PHE A 123 -2.77 6.38 -9.40
C PHE A 123 -4.11 6.39 -10.13
N SER A 124 -4.44 5.29 -10.78
CA SER A 124 -5.78 4.99 -11.30
C SER A 124 -6.53 4.06 -10.35
N LYS A 125 -7.83 4.15 -10.34
CA LYS A 125 -8.70 3.26 -9.59
C LYS A 125 -8.53 1.81 -10.07
N PHE A 126 -8.51 0.88 -9.12
CA PHE A 126 -8.51 -0.54 -9.41
C PHE A 126 -9.96 -1.05 -9.45
N GLU A 127 -10.46 -1.38 -10.63
CA GLU A 127 -11.85 -1.77 -10.83
C GLU A 127 -12.19 -3.12 -10.17
N ASP A 128 -11.23 -4.05 -10.12
CA ASP A 128 -11.38 -5.38 -9.51
C ASP A 128 -10.98 -5.40 -8.03
N TYR A 129 -11.02 -4.24 -7.36
CA TYR A 129 -10.68 -4.16 -5.94
C TYR A 129 -11.66 -4.98 -5.10
N TRP A 130 -11.14 -5.83 -4.23
CA TRP A 130 -11.89 -6.76 -3.37
C TRP A 130 -12.75 -6.11 -2.28
N GLY A 131 -12.54 -4.84 -1.99
CA GLY A 131 -13.26 -4.05 -0.98
C GLY A 131 -14.24 -3.05 -1.61
N ASP A 132 -14.63 -2.05 -0.83
CA ASP A 132 -15.47 -0.97 -1.36
C ASP A 132 -14.72 -0.18 -2.44
N PRO A 133 -15.34 0.08 -3.60
CA PRO A 133 -14.67 0.76 -4.70
C PRO A 133 -14.25 2.18 -4.33
N ALA A 134 -13.12 2.62 -4.85
CA ALA A 134 -12.63 3.97 -4.65
C ALA A 134 -13.61 5.01 -5.22
N PHE A 135 -13.73 6.15 -4.56
CA PHE A 135 -14.63 7.24 -4.96
C PHE A 135 -14.12 7.99 -6.20
N ALA A 136 -12.81 8.29 -6.22
CA ALA A 136 -12.17 9.01 -7.31
C ALA A 136 -11.54 8.03 -8.29
N ASP A 137 -11.69 8.28 -9.59
CA ASP A 137 -11.10 7.44 -10.63
C ASP A 137 -9.57 7.63 -10.70
N THR A 138 -9.10 8.82 -10.35
CA THR A 138 -7.68 9.16 -10.34
C THR A 138 -7.30 9.82 -9.01
N LEU A 139 -6.17 9.39 -8.43
CA LEU A 139 -5.58 9.96 -7.23
C LEU A 139 -4.18 10.47 -7.55
N VAL A 140 -3.93 11.75 -7.31
CA VAL A 140 -2.63 12.38 -7.60
C VAL A 140 -2.00 12.91 -6.32
N PHE A 141 -0.82 12.39 -5.97
CA PHE A 141 0.02 12.98 -4.93
C PHE A 141 1.04 13.90 -5.57
N ARG A 142 1.05 15.16 -5.15
CA ARG A 142 2.07 16.15 -5.51
C ARG A 142 2.78 16.65 -4.27
N TRP A 143 4.01 17.02 -4.40
CA TRP A 143 4.76 17.61 -3.28
C TRP A 143 5.32 18.97 -3.65
N THR A 144 4.93 19.93 -2.84
CA THR A 144 5.41 21.31 -2.88
C THR A 144 6.02 21.62 -1.52
N THR A 145 7.27 22.06 -1.49
CA THR A 145 8.03 22.26 -0.23
C THR A 145 7.49 23.41 0.60
N GLU A 146 7.07 24.49 -0.05
CA GLU A 146 6.63 25.72 0.60
C GLU A 146 5.17 25.63 1.06
N SER A 147 4.91 25.86 2.36
CA SER A 147 3.53 25.80 2.93
C SER A 147 2.59 26.80 2.27
N ALA A 148 3.05 28.03 2.09
CA ALA A 148 2.24 29.07 1.46
C ALA A 148 1.83 28.72 0.01
N ALA A 149 2.68 28.04 -0.73
CA ALA A 149 2.36 27.59 -2.08
C ALA A 149 1.30 26.49 -2.07
N ARG A 150 1.38 25.52 -1.12
CA ARG A 150 0.36 24.49 -0.96
C ARG A 150 -1.00 25.08 -0.59
N LEU A 151 -1.03 26.06 0.33
CA LEU A 151 -2.27 26.74 0.69
C LEU A 151 -2.88 27.45 -0.51
N LEU A 152 -2.08 28.12 -1.32
CA LEU A 152 -2.55 28.80 -2.52
C LEU A 152 -3.13 27.81 -3.57
N GLU A 153 -2.50 26.64 -3.73
CA GLU A 153 -3.00 25.58 -4.61
C GLU A 153 -4.36 25.04 -4.11
N LEU A 154 -4.55 24.90 -2.79
CA LEU A 154 -5.85 24.53 -2.19
C LEU A 154 -6.92 25.61 -2.43
N GLN A 155 -6.61 26.86 -2.12
CA GLN A 155 -7.55 27.98 -2.30
C GLN A 155 -7.95 28.21 -3.76
N SER A 156 -7.06 27.89 -4.70
CA SER A 156 -7.35 27.97 -6.13
C SER A 156 -8.09 26.76 -6.69
N GLY A 157 -8.34 25.72 -5.89
CA GLY A 157 -8.92 24.45 -6.32
C GLY A 157 -8.01 23.61 -7.22
N THR A 158 -6.70 23.89 -7.24
CA THR A 158 -5.71 23.09 -7.98
C THR A 158 -5.49 21.74 -7.32
N VAL A 159 -5.64 21.67 -6.00
CA VAL A 159 -5.61 20.44 -5.19
C VAL A 159 -6.80 20.44 -4.23
N ASP A 160 -7.28 19.24 -3.88
CA ASP A 160 -8.43 19.03 -3.00
C ASP A 160 -8.02 18.88 -1.52
N TYR A 161 -6.74 18.58 -1.26
CA TYR A 161 -6.25 18.32 0.08
C TYR A 161 -4.76 18.70 0.22
N ILE A 162 -4.40 19.28 1.36
CA ILE A 162 -3.01 19.56 1.71
C ILE A 162 -2.70 19.07 3.12
N THR A 163 -1.43 18.78 3.40
CA THR A 163 -0.92 18.43 4.74
C THR A 163 0.15 19.41 5.21
N ASN A 164 0.48 19.36 6.49
CA ASN A 164 1.58 20.13 7.08
C ASN A 164 1.43 21.65 6.85
N ILE A 165 0.25 22.16 7.17
CA ILE A 165 -0.02 23.61 7.21
C ILE A 165 0.59 24.22 8.48
N THR A 166 0.92 25.50 8.44
CA THR A 166 1.41 26.26 9.62
C THR A 166 0.25 26.71 10.50
N GLU A 167 0.52 27.10 11.76
CA GLU A 167 -0.52 27.68 12.62
C GLU A 167 -1.14 28.96 12.03
N GLU A 168 -0.36 29.75 11.31
CA GLU A 168 -0.81 30.95 10.62
C GLU A 168 -1.75 30.59 9.46
N ASP A 169 -1.45 29.52 8.73
CA ASP A 169 -2.28 29.03 7.63
C ASP A 169 -3.62 28.44 8.13
N ILE A 170 -3.66 27.85 9.33
CA ILE A 170 -4.89 27.33 9.93
C ILE A 170 -5.93 28.43 10.06
N ALA A 171 -5.55 29.60 10.57
CA ALA A 171 -6.46 30.72 10.74
C ALA A 171 -7.06 31.18 9.37
N VAL A 172 -6.26 31.14 8.31
CA VAL A 172 -6.70 31.49 6.95
C VAL A 172 -7.71 30.47 6.41
N VAL A 173 -7.47 29.18 6.66
CA VAL A 173 -8.38 28.09 6.25
C VAL A 173 -9.69 28.16 7.02
N GLU A 174 -9.68 28.47 8.33
CA GLU A 174 -10.88 28.57 9.16
C GLU A 174 -11.78 29.77 8.79
N GLU A 175 -11.22 30.81 8.15
CA GLU A 175 -11.98 31.96 7.65
C GLU A 175 -12.64 31.69 6.29
N ASP A 176 -12.24 30.66 5.58
CA ASP A 176 -12.76 30.29 4.26
C ASP A 176 -13.91 29.29 4.39
N PRO A 177 -15.16 29.64 3.98
CA PRO A 177 -16.31 28.76 4.13
C PRO A 177 -16.28 27.51 3.24
N ASP A 178 -15.40 27.46 2.25
CA ASP A 178 -15.25 26.34 1.31
C ASP A 178 -14.13 25.37 1.73
N LEU A 179 -13.40 25.69 2.81
CA LEU A 179 -12.29 24.90 3.32
C LEU A 179 -12.54 24.38 4.74
N GLU A 180 -11.94 23.24 5.09
CA GLU A 180 -12.07 22.65 6.41
C GLU A 180 -10.70 22.17 6.93
N VAL A 181 -10.44 22.41 8.21
CA VAL A 181 -9.29 21.83 8.92
C VAL A 181 -9.70 20.50 9.53
N VAL A 182 -9.16 19.39 9.02
CA VAL A 182 -9.39 18.06 9.55
C VAL A 182 -8.23 17.65 10.48
N PRO A 183 -8.44 17.66 11.82
CA PRO A 183 -7.40 17.25 12.74
C PRO A 183 -7.19 15.74 12.68
N LEU A 184 -5.99 15.32 12.31
CA LEU A 184 -5.60 13.91 12.33
C LEU A 184 -4.88 13.61 13.65
N PRO A 185 -5.42 12.72 14.49
CA PRO A 185 -4.72 12.27 15.69
C PRO A 185 -3.50 11.45 15.27
N ALA A 186 -2.34 12.08 15.31
CA ALA A 186 -1.08 11.43 15.00
C ALA A 186 -0.24 11.24 16.27
N PRO A 187 0.44 10.10 16.47
CA PRO A 187 1.35 9.87 17.58
C PRO A 187 2.69 10.62 17.32
N ASN A 188 2.61 11.95 17.23
CA ASN A 188 3.79 12.78 17.04
C ASN A 188 4.54 12.92 18.37
N ILE A 189 5.85 12.65 18.32
CA ILE A 189 6.74 12.84 19.44
C ILE A 189 7.75 13.92 19.07
N LEU A 190 7.75 15.03 19.82
CA LEU A 190 8.84 15.99 19.78
C LEU A 190 9.98 15.49 20.64
N TYR A 191 11.17 15.40 20.08
CA TYR A 191 12.36 14.95 20.81
C TYR A 191 13.59 15.78 20.45
N ILE A 192 14.52 15.87 21.42
CA ILE A 192 15.85 16.41 21.20
C ILE A 192 16.82 15.24 21.07
N ALA A 193 17.33 15.03 19.85
CA ALA A 193 18.35 14.02 19.60
C ALA A 193 19.75 14.57 19.86
N MET A 194 20.55 13.82 20.61
CA MET A 194 21.93 14.16 20.90
C MET A 194 22.85 13.09 20.31
N THR A 195 23.77 13.48 19.43
CA THR A 195 24.74 12.58 18.82
C THR A 195 25.82 12.21 19.84
N ASN A 196 25.77 10.98 20.34
CA ASN A 196 26.64 10.51 21.43
C ASN A 196 28.13 10.46 21.08
N THR A 197 28.52 10.63 19.84
CA THR A 197 29.91 10.67 19.37
C THR A 197 30.42 12.08 19.09
N PHE A 198 29.59 13.10 19.37
CA PHE A 198 29.92 14.50 19.12
C PHE A 198 30.07 15.26 20.45
N GLU A 199 31.23 15.93 20.65
CA GLU A 199 31.50 16.72 21.85
C GLU A 199 30.58 17.99 21.89
N PRO A 200 29.96 18.34 23.05
CA PRO A 200 30.11 17.73 24.39
C PRO A 200 29.08 16.62 24.67
N PHE A 201 28.30 16.16 23.69
CA PHE A 201 27.23 15.18 23.91
C PHE A 201 27.73 13.74 24.06
N ASP A 202 29.02 13.48 23.87
CA ASP A 202 29.71 12.25 24.24
C ASP A 202 29.72 12.03 25.77
N GLN A 203 29.62 13.10 26.55
CA GLN A 203 29.59 13.08 28.02
C GLN A 203 28.16 12.83 28.51
N LEU A 204 27.99 11.78 29.33
CA LEU A 204 26.69 11.43 29.90
C LEU A 204 26.09 12.54 30.75
N ASP A 205 26.92 13.22 31.56
CA ASP A 205 26.47 14.27 32.47
C ASP A 205 25.89 15.46 31.72
N VAL A 206 26.45 15.80 30.56
CA VAL A 206 25.91 16.86 29.67
C VAL A 206 24.52 16.47 29.13
N ARG A 207 24.37 15.26 28.65
CA ARG A 207 23.06 14.78 28.16
C ARG A 207 22.03 14.74 29.29
N THR A 208 22.44 14.30 30.48
CA THR A 208 21.59 14.27 31.66
C THR A 208 21.17 15.68 32.10
N ALA A 209 22.09 16.64 32.10
CA ALA A 209 21.77 18.02 32.44
C ALA A 209 20.73 18.63 31.47
N ILE A 210 20.88 18.40 30.18
CA ILE A 210 19.89 18.82 29.15
C ILE A 210 18.54 18.17 29.40
N ALA A 211 18.52 16.85 29.63
CA ALA A 211 17.28 16.11 29.88
C ALA A 211 16.52 16.58 31.12
N LEU A 212 17.24 17.03 32.16
CA LEU A 212 16.66 17.60 33.38
C LEU A 212 16.23 19.07 33.22
N GLY A 213 16.80 19.79 32.25
CA GLY A 213 16.43 21.17 31.93
C GLY A 213 15.20 21.32 31.06
N VAL A 214 14.68 20.21 30.47
CA VAL A 214 13.47 20.21 29.66
C VAL A 214 12.27 19.96 30.56
N ASP A 215 11.35 20.91 30.61
CA ASP A 215 10.03 20.74 31.23
C ASP A 215 9.15 19.84 30.35
N ARG A 216 8.52 18.78 30.94
CA ARG A 216 7.78 17.75 30.23
C ARG A 216 6.32 17.72 30.65
#